data_0c89978bfabaef98ff91ca2cd7e2cb46
#
_entry.id   0c89978bfabaef98ff91ca2cd7e2cb46
#
_cell.length_a   1.000
_cell.length_b   1.000
_cell.length_c   1.000
_cell.angle_alpha   90.00
_cell.angle_beta   90.00
_cell.angle_gamma   90.00
#
_symmetry.space_group_name_H-M   'P 1'
#
loop_
_entity.id
_entity.type
_entity.pdbx_description
1 polymer ?
#
loop_
_entity_poly.entity_id
_entity_poly.type
_entity_poly.pdbx_seq_one_letter_code
_entity_poly.pdbx_strand_id
1 'polypeptide(L)'
;VYKRQVLGRETTLSLTLDEMIPLARAVVASTSRAFVVVDLPFGSYEAGPAQALETAVRVMKETGAQAVKLEGGAERAPIVAALAAAGIPVCAHIGFTPQQVHALGGFVVQGRGAGAEKLHDDARALAEAGAFAVVLEMVPAALAEQVTKELPIPTIGIGAGAQTDGQILVWTDAFGLGGPKAPRFVRRYADLRGALLEGAKDYVSDVNERSFPNAEESFED
;
A
#
# COMPACT_ATOMS: atom_id res chain seq x y z
N VAL A 1 -4.32 -1.00 -1.55
CA VAL A 1 -5.49 -0.13 -1.55
C VAL A 1 -6.51 -0.59 -2.58
N TYR A 2 -6.12 -0.74 -3.83
CA TYR A 2 -7.02 -1.24 -4.89
C TYR A 2 -7.50 -2.66 -4.64
N LYS A 3 -6.70 -3.45 -3.93
CA LYS A 3 -6.93 -4.88 -3.69
C LYS A 3 -8.25 -5.15 -2.96
N ARG A 4 -8.52 -4.44 -1.88
CA ARG A 4 -9.66 -4.71 -1.00
C ARG A 4 -10.86 -3.81 -1.30
N GLN A 5 -10.65 -2.51 -1.33
CA GLN A 5 -11.73 -1.52 -1.35
C GLN A 5 -12.22 -1.23 -2.77
N VAL A 6 -11.32 -1.14 -3.76
CA VAL A 6 -11.71 -0.85 -5.15
C VAL A 6 -12.22 -2.09 -5.87
N LEU A 7 -11.61 -3.26 -5.63
CA LEU A 7 -12.03 -4.51 -6.27
C LEU A 7 -13.08 -5.30 -5.44
N GLY A 8 -13.52 -4.76 -4.27
CA GLY A 8 -14.52 -5.40 -3.43
C GLY A 8 -14.09 -6.72 -2.80
N ARG A 9 -12.77 -6.95 -2.64
CA ARG A 9 -12.24 -8.21 -2.08
C ARG A 9 -12.01 -8.11 -0.58
N GLU A 10 -12.23 -9.19 0.13
CA GLU A 10 -12.03 -9.25 1.58
C GLU A 10 -10.55 -9.22 2.00
N THR A 11 -9.67 -9.73 1.13
CA THR A 11 -8.22 -9.86 1.40
C THR A 11 -7.39 -9.36 0.22
N THR A 12 -6.12 -9.02 0.50
CA THR A 12 -5.14 -8.65 -0.53
C THR A 12 -4.56 -9.86 -1.26
N LEU A 13 -4.74 -11.08 -0.73
CA LEU A 13 -4.09 -12.29 -1.23
C LEU A 13 -4.60 -12.74 -2.62
N SER A 14 -5.84 -12.43 -2.94
CA SER A 14 -6.47 -12.87 -4.19
C SER A 14 -6.16 -11.98 -5.40
N LEU A 15 -5.39 -10.90 -5.23
CA LEU A 15 -5.03 -10.04 -6.35
C LEU A 15 -3.95 -10.69 -7.21
N THR A 16 -4.21 -10.79 -8.51
CA THR A 16 -3.23 -11.25 -9.48
C THR A 16 -2.39 -10.07 -10.02
N LEU A 17 -1.23 -10.40 -10.59
CA LEU A 17 -0.38 -9.41 -11.24
C LEU A 17 -1.09 -8.77 -12.45
N ASP A 18 -1.84 -9.56 -13.21
CA ASP A 18 -2.59 -9.09 -14.39
C ASP A 18 -3.68 -8.08 -14.04
N GLU A 19 -4.33 -8.24 -12.90
CA GLU A 19 -5.33 -7.28 -12.40
C GLU A 19 -4.69 -6.01 -11.84
N MET A 20 -3.48 -6.11 -11.29
CA MET A 20 -2.79 -4.97 -10.69
C MET A 20 -2.15 -4.06 -11.75
N ILE A 21 -1.57 -4.61 -12.80
CA ILE A 21 -0.82 -3.85 -13.81
C ILE A 21 -1.64 -2.72 -14.44
N PRO A 22 -2.89 -2.91 -14.90
CA PRO A 22 -3.69 -1.83 -15.45
C PRO A 22 -3.93 -0.69 -14.46
N LEU A 23 -4.16 -1.00 -13.18
CA LEU A 23 -4.37 -0.02 -12.12
C LEU A 23 -3.09 0.75 -11.82
N ALA A 24 -1.96 0.07 -11.73
CA ALA A 24 -0.65 0.70 -11.52
C ALA A 24 -0.27 1.61 -12.70
N ARG A 25 -0.52 1.17 -13.93
CA ARG A 25 -0.31 1.97 -15.15
C ARG A 25 -1.13 3.26 -15.13
N ALA A 26 -2.39 3.20 -14.70
CA ALA A 26 -3.24 4.37 -14.58
C ALA A 26 -2.71 5.37 -13.55
N VAL A 27 -2.19 4.90 -12.41
CA VAL A 27 -1.54 5.75 -11.40
C VAL A 27 -0.29 6.41 -11.97
N VAL A 28 0.58 5.66 -12.64
CA VAL A 28 1.80 6.22 -13.26
C VAL A 28 1.44 7.27 -14.29
N ALA A 29 0.50 6.99 -15.20
CA ALA A 29 0.08 7.90 -16.26
C ALA A 29 -0.52 9.22 -15.74
N SER A 30 -1.14 9.19 -14.56
CA SER A 30 -1.73 10.38 -13.92
C SER A 30 -0.78 11.09 -12.93
N THR A 31 0.44 10.58 -12.75
CA THR A 31 1.40 11.11 -11.78
C THR A 31 2.51 11.88 -12.51
N SER A 32 2.72 13.15 -12.15
CA SER A 32 3.74 14.01 -12.80
C SER A 32 4.96 14.29 -11.91
N ARG A 33 4.85 14.16 -10.58
CA ARG A 33 5.91 14.57 -9.64
C ARG A 33 6.31 13.47 -8.64
N ALA A 34 5.35 12.67 -8.18
CA ALA A 34 5.62 11.68 -7.16
C ALA A 34 6.38 10.49 -7.72
N PHE A 35 7.30 9.94 -6.91
CA PHE A 35 7.96 8.67 -7.18
C PHE A 35 6.96 7.53 -6.96
N VAL A 36 6.69 6.75 -8.00
CA VAL A 36 5.67 5.70 -7.96
C VAL A 36 6.31 4.36 -7.64
N VAL A 37 5.89 3.79 -6.53
CA VAL A 37 6.30 2.46 -6.06
C VAL A 37 5.12 1.50 -6.20
N VAL A 38 5.31 0.39 -6.89
CA VAL A 38 4.27 -0.64 -7.08
C VAL A 38 4.49 -1.81 -6.15
N ASP A 39 3.47 -2.11 -5.36
CA ASP A 39 3.47 -3.21 -4.39
C ASP A 39 3.27 -4.55 -5.10
N LEU A 40 4.25 -5.45 -5.04
CA LEU A 40 4.16 -6.77 -5.65
C LEU A 40 3.08 -7.61 -4.95
N PRO A 41 2.14 -8.23 -5.69
CA PRO A 41 1.10 -9.04 -5.08
C PRO A 41 1.64 -10.36 -4.53
N PHE A 42 0.92 -10.92 -3.55
CA PHE A 42 1.21 -12.25 -3.01
C PHE A 42 1.30 -13.31 -4.12
N GLY A 43 2.26 -14.20 -4.01
CA GLY A 43 2.51 -15.26 -4.99
C GLY A 43 3.40 -14.85 -6.16
N SER A 44 3.85 -13.58 -6.21
CA SER A 44 4.62 -13.06 -7.34
C SER A 44 6.13 -12.90 -7.06
N TYR A 45 6.60 -13.15 -5.82
CA TYR A 45 8.01 -13.04 -5.44
C TYR A 45 8.46 -14.07 -4.41
N GLU A 46 7.56 -14.82 -3.79
CA GLU A 46 7.86 -15.70 -2.67
C GLU A 46 8.67 -16.95 -3.06
N ALA A 47 8.63 -17.35 -4.33
CA ALA A 47 9.41 -18.49 -4.81
C ALA A 47 10.93 -18.19 -4.96
N GLY A 48 11.33 -16.93 -4.73
CA GLY A 48 12.72 -16.54 -4.66
C GLY A 48 13.16 -15.46 -5.66
N PRO A 49 14.48 -15.14 -5.70
CA PRO A 49 15.00 -14.00 -6.45
C PRO A 49 14.69 -14.00 -7.95
N ALA A 50 14.70 -15.17 -8.59
CA ALA A 50 14.41 -15.28 -10.03
C ALA A 50 12.97 -14.87 -10.35
N GLN A 51 11.99 -15.40 -9.61
CA GLN A 51 10.59 -15.02 -9.77
C GLN A 51 10.38 -13.53 -9.50
N ALA A 52 10.96 -13.03 -8.41
CA ALA A 52 10.84 -11.62 -8.04
C ALA A 52 11.41 -10.70 -9.12
N LEU A 53 12.53 -11.06 -9.73
CA LEU A 53 13.15 -10.31 -10.82
C LEU A 53 12.26 -10.27 -12.06
N GLU A 54 11.73 -11.42 -12.50
CA GLU A 54 10.79 -11.50 -13.62
C GLU A 54 9.56 -10.63 -13.37
N THR A 55 8.99 -10.74 -12.18
CA THR A 55 7.81 -9.93 -11.78
C THR A 55 8.11 -8.44 -11.77
N ALA A 56 9.20 -8.02 -11.14
CA ALA A 56 9.57 -6.61 -11.03
C ALA A 56 9.87 -5.99 -12.41
N VAL A 57 10.59 -6.71 -13.28
CA VAL A 57 10.86 -6.30 -14.65
C VAL A 57 9.54 -6.13 -15.43
N ARG A 58 8.64 -7.08 -15.30
CA ARG A 58 7.31 -7.01 -15.94
C ARG A 58 6.53 -5.79 -15.45
N VAL A 59 6.46 -5.59 -14.13
CA VAL A 59 5.77 -4.43 -13.53
C VAL A 59 6.35 -3.13 -14.05
N MET A 60 7.66 -2.94 -13.99
CA MET A 60 8.29 -1.69 -14.45
C MET A 60 8.06 -1.43 -15.94
N LYS A 61 8.19 -2.45 -16.78
CA LYS A 61 7.99 -2.32 -18.23
C LYS A 61 6.53 -2.01 -18.61
N GLU A 62 5.58 -2.69 -17.97
CA GLU A 62 4.18 -2.56 -18.36
C GLU A 62 3.47 -1.37 -17.69
N THR A 63 4.01 -0.85 -16.60
CA THR A 63 3.39 0.27 -15.86
C THR A 63 4.14 1.58 -15.99
N GLY A 64 5.46 1.55 -16.19
CA GLY A 64 6.34 2.72 -16.09
C GLY A 64 6.68 3.10 -14.64
N ALA A 65 6.39 2.26 -13.66
CA ALA A 65 6.76 2.49 -12.26
C ALA A 65 8.29 2.57 -12.09
N GLN A 66 8.73 3.34 -11.09
CA GLN A 66 10.13 3.60 -10.83
C GLN A 66 10.73 2.67 -9.78
N ALA A 67 9.89 1.99 -8.99
CA ALA A 67 10.31 1.07 -7.95
C ALA A 67 9.23 0.03 -7.66
N VAL A 68 9.61 -1.03 -6.95
CA VAL A 68 8.68 -2.04 -6.43
C VAL A 68 8.73 -2.10 -4.90
N LYS A 69 7.65 -2.60 -4.28
CA LYS A 69 7.60 -2.91 -2.85
C LYS A 69 7.33 -4.40 -2.66
N LEU A 70 7.89 -4.98 -1.61
CA LEU A 70 7.61 -6.34 -1.18
C LEU A 70 7.58 -6.45 0.35
N GLU A 71 6.88 -7.48 0.85
CA GLU A 71 6.65 -7.72 2.27
C GLU A 71 7.51 -8.87 2.80
N GLY A 72 8.03 -8.70 4.02
CA GLY A 72 8.80 -9.68 4.77
C GLY A 72 10.10 -9.12 5.32
N GLY A 73 10.69 -9.83 6.29
CA GLY A 73 11.89 -9.42 7.00
C GLY A 73 13.20 -9.91 6.35
N ALA A 74 14.16 -10.27 7.18
CA ALA A 74 15.51 -10.71 6.75
C ALA A 74 15.50 -11.88 5.76
N GLU A 75 14.47 -12.72 5.78
CA GLU A 75 14.28 -13.80 4.81
C GLU A 75 14.08 -13.31 3.37
N ARG A 76 13.74 -12.04 3.19
CA ARG A 76 13.60 -11.38 1.88
C ARG A 76 14.87 -10.67 1.41
N ALA A 77 15.89 -10.54 2.24
CA ALA A 77 17.15 -9.89 1.88
C ALA A 77 17.78 -10.44 0.58
N PRO A 78 17.79 -11.76 0.29
CA PRO A 78 18.29 -12.27 -0.98
C PRO A 78 17.49 -11.77 -2.21
N ILE A 79 16.18 -11.55 -2.06
CA ILE A 79 15.33 -11.02 -3.12
C ILE A 79 15.67 -9.53 -3.34
N VAL A 80 15.74 -8.76 -2.26
CA VAL A 80 16.09 -7.33 -2.30
C VAL A 80 17.45 -7.14 -2.97
N ALA A 81 18.46 -7.92 -2.58
CA ALA A 81 19.80 -7.86 -3.15
C ALA A 81 19.82 -8.16 -4.66
N ALA A 82 19.08 -9.17 -5.11
CA ALA A 82 18.98 -9.52 -6.52
C ALA A 82 18.31 -8.42 -7.35
N LEU A 83 17.24 -7.82 -6.84
CA LEU A 83 16.55 -6.71 -7.51
C LEU A 83 17.43 -5.45 -7.56
N ALA A 84 18.08 -5.09 -6.44
CA ALA A 84 18.98 -3.96 -6.34
C ALA A 84 20.19 -4.11 -7.30
N ALA A 85 20.79 -5.31 -7.35
CA ALA A 85 21.88 -5.62 -8.29
C ALA A 85 21.45 -5.52 -9.76
N ALA A 86 20.17 -5.77 -10.06
CA ALA A 86 19.60 -5.58 -11.40
C ALA A 86 19.21 -4.11 -11.70
N GLY A 87 19.44 -3.18 -10.77
CA GLY A 87 19.09 -1.77 -10.93
C GLY A 87 17.62 -1.44 -10.65
N ILE A 88 16.90 -2.32 -9.96
CA ILE A 88 15.50 -2.13 -9.59
C ILE A 88 15.43 -1.63 -8.15
N PRO A 89 14.97 -0.39 -7.89
CA PRO A 89 14.81 0.12 -6.54
C PRO A 89 13.72 -0.64 -5.77
N VAL A 90 14.03 -1.04 -4.53
CA VAL A 90 13.11 -1.81 -3.69
C VAL A 90 12.76 -1.05 -2.43
N CYS A 91 11.47 -0.87 -2.18
CA CYS A 91 10.92 -0.48 -0.87
C CYS A 91 10.60 -1.76 -0.09
N ALA A 92 11.22 -1.95 1.05
CA ALA A 92 10.90 -3.07 1.94
C ALA A 92 9.66 -2.76 2.80
N HIS A 93 9.01 -3.79 3.35
CA HIS A 93 7.88 -3.62 4.25
C HIS A 93 7.91 -4.67 5.36
N ILE A 94 8.02 -4.22 6.60
CA ILE A 94 8.07 -5.03 7.81
C ILE A 94 7.07 -4.55 8.87
N GLY A 95 6.97 -5.28 9.96
CA GLY A 95 5.92 -5.11 10.95
C GLY A 95 4.71 -5.97 10.62
N PHE A 96 3.53 -5.43 10.65
CA PHE A 96 2.37 -6.14 10.10
C PHE A 96 2.45 -6.17 8.56
N THR A 97 2.41 -7.35 8.00
CA THR A 97 2.47 -7.59 6.56
C THR A 97 1.14 -8.17 6.11
N PRO A 98 0.27 -7.41 5.41
CA PRO A 98 -1.06 -7.85 4.98
C PRO A 98 -1.06 -9.17 4.20
N GLN A 99 -0.02 -9.44 3.44
CA GLN A 99 0.11 -10.68 2.66
C GLN A 99 0.39 -11.90 3.54
N GLN A 100 0.87 -11.70 4.76
CA GLN A 100 1.13 -12.76 5.75
C GLN A 100 0.05 -12.80 6.85
N VAL A 101 -1.09 -12.18 6.66
CA VAL A 101 -2.15 -12.04 7.68
C VAL A 101 -2.58 -13.37 8.31
N HIS A 102 -2.60 -14.45 7.56
CA HIS A 102 -2.94 -15.78 8.09
C HIS A 102 -1.83 -16.35 8.98
N ALA A 103 -0.58 -16.18 8.61
CA ALA A 103 0.56 -16.61 9.42
C ALA A 103 0.71 -15.78 10.70
N LEU A 104 0.35 -14.50 10.65
CA LEU A 104 0.38 -13.59 11.79
C LEU A 104 -0.84 -13.74 12.74
N GLY A 105 -1.83 -14.57 12.38
CA GLY A 105 -3.04 -14.77 13.17
C GLY A 105 -4.01 -13.58 13.16
N GLY A 106 -3.94 -12.74 12.13
CA GLY A 106 -4.80 -11.56 11.96
C GLY A 106 -4.06 -10.23 12.08
N PHE A 107 -4.81 -9.16 12.33
CA PHE A 107 -4.27 -7.80 12.46
C PHE A 107 -3.67 -7.58 13.86
N VAL A 108 -2.40 -7.93 14.01
CA VAL A 108 -1.66 -7.88 15.28
C VAL A 108 -0.47 -6.92 15.16
N VAL A 109 -0.31 -6.05 16.17
CA VAL A 109 0.87 -5.15 16.29
C VAL A 109 2.13 -5.99 16.43
N GLN A 110 3.09 -5.78 15.58
CA GLN A 110 4.37 -6.49 15.53
C GLN A 110 5.45 -5.73 16.32
N GLY A 111 6.53 -6.41 16.70
CA GLY A 111 7.66 -5.78 17.40
C GLY A 111 7.43 -5.52 18.88
N ARG A 112 6.53 -6.25 19.56
CA ARG A 112 6.37 -6.21 21.01
C ARG A 112 7.25 -7.25 21.71
N GLY A 113 7.78 -6.90 22.88
CA GLY A 113 8.60 -7.81 23.68
C GLY A 113 9.80 -8.35 22.89
N ALA A 114 9.97 -9.66 22.85
CA ALA A 114 11.05 -10.32 22.11
C ALA A 114 11.00 -10.08 20.57
N GLY A 115 9.86 -9.66 20.03
CA GLY A 115 9.73 -9.30 18.62
C GLY A 115 10.43 -7.99 18.23
N ALA A 116 10.83 -7.18 19.20
CA ALA A 116 11.51 -5.91 18.93
C ALA A 116 12.89 -6.12 18.30
N GLU A 117 13.68 -7.03 18.85
CA GLU A 117 15.01 -7.38 18.32
C GLU A 117 14.93 -7.92 16.90
N LYS A 118 13.98 -8.84 16.66
CA LYS A 118 13.73 -9.36 15.31
C LYS A 118 13.40 -8.25 14.33
N LEU A 119 12.57 -7.28 14.70
CA LEU A 119 12.20 -6.17 13.81
C LEU A 119 13.41 -5.28 13.46
N HIS A 120 14.31 -5.04 14.42
CA HIS A 120 15.56 -4.35 14.18
C HIS A 120 16.46 -5.12 13.19
N ASP A 121 16.64 -6.41 13.42
CA ASP A 121 17.45 -7.25 12.54
C ASP A 121 16.88 -7.34 11.13
N ASP A 122 15.54 -7.48 11.01
CA ASP A 122 14.84 -7.44 9.73
C ASP A 122 15.10 -6.13 8.98
N ALA A 123 14.95 -4.99 9.67
CA ALA A 123 15.16 -3.67 9.09
C ALA A 123 16.61 -3.47 8.59
N ARG A 124 17.59 -3.88 9.41
CA ARG A 124 19.01 -3.79 9.07
C ARG A 124 19.35 -4.68 7.87
N ALA A 125 18.94 -5.94 7.91
CA ALA A 125 19.20 -6.89 6.83
C ALA A 125 18.65 -6.42 5.47
N LEU A 126 17.47 -5.80 5.46
CA LEU A 126 16.87 -5.27 4.24
C LEU A 126 17.60 -4.01 3.74
N ALA A 127 18.04 -3.12 4.64
CA ALA A 127 18.84 -1.97 4.27
C ALA A 127 20.20 -2.39 3.70
N GLU A 128 20.89 -3.33 4.35
CA GLU A 128 22.16 -3.89 3.87
C GLU A 128 22.04 -4.62 2.53
N ALA A 129 20.87 -5.23 2.27
CA ALA A 129 20.55 -5.84 0.98
C ALA A 129 20.29 -4.84 -0.14
N GLY A 130 20.20 -3.54 0.15
CA GLY A 130 20.05 -2.48 -0.84
C GLY A 130 18.61 -1.95 -1.01
N ALA A 131 17.71 -2.17 -0.04
CA ALA A 131 16.45 -1.46 -0.01
C ALA A 131 16.71 0.05 0.09
N PHE A 132 15.96 0.87 -0.67
CA PHE A 132 16.10 2.33 -0.61
C PHE A 132 15.22 2.98 0.48
N ALA A 133 14.21 2.28 0.96
CA ALA A 133 13.30 2.70 2.03
C ALA A 133 12.66 1.47 2.67
N VAL A 134 12.11 1.64 3.88
CA VAL A 134 11.35 0.58 4.56
C VAL A 134 10.05 1.13 5.13
N VAL A 135 8.94 0.44 4.87
CA VAL A 135 7.64 0.68 5.51
C VAL A 135 7.61 -0.06 6.84
N LEU A 136 7.20 0.64 7.89
CA LEU A 136 6.94 0.11 9.23
C LEU A 136 5.43 0.15 9.47
N GLU A 137 4.74 -1.00 9.42
CA GLU A 137 3.30 -1.05 9.63
C GLU A 137 2.96 -1.67 10.98
N MET A 138 2.09 -0.98 11.75
CA MET A 138 1.57 -1.44 13.05
C MET A 138 2.71 -1.90 14.00
N VAL A 139 3.69 -1.02 14.20
CA VAL A 139 4.85 -1.18 15.09
C VAL A 139 4.72 -0.21 16.27
N PRO A 140 5.14 -0.57 17.50
CA PRO A 140 5.19 0.37 18.62
C PRO A 140 5.98 1.63 18.27
N ALA A 141 5.46 2.82 18.59
CA ALA A 141 6.05 4.09 18.18
C ALA A 141 7.50 4.28 18.66
N ALA A 142 7.81 3.86 19.88
CA ALA A 142 9.18 3.95 20.43
C ALA A 142 10.17 3.03 19.66
N LEU A 143 9.72 1.85 19.23
CA LEU A 143 10.55 0.94 18.43
C LEU A 143 10.77 1.50 17.02
N ALA A 144 9.71 2.04 16.40
CA ALA A 144 9.83 2.67 15.09
C ALA A 144 10.77 3.88 15.11
N GLU A 145 10.74 4.70 16.17
CA GLU A 145 11.69 5.80 16.38
C GLU A 145 13.13 5.31 16.49
N GLN A 146 13.38 4.21 17.22
CA GLN A 146 14.72 3.63 17.33
C GLN A 146 15.22 3.13 15.97
N VAL A 147 14.42 2.34 15.28
CA VAL A 147 14.74 1.84 13.92
C VAL A 147 15.05 3.00 12.97
N THR A 148 14.25 4.06 13.01
CA THR A 148 14.44 5.24 12.15
C THR A 148 15.78 5.93 12.41
N LYS A 149 16.21 6.04 13.68
CA LYS A 149 17.49 6.67 14.04
C LYS A 149 18.71 5.82 13.62
N GLU A 150 18.55 4.52 13.55
CA GLU A 150 19.64 3.58 13.30
C GLU A 150 19.84 3.25 11.82
N LEU A 151 18.77 3.31 11.02
CA LEU A 151 18.85 2.96 9.61
C LEU A 151 19.44 4.06 8.74
N PRO A 152 20.27 3.72 7.75
CA PRO A 152 20.80 4.68 6.77
C PRO A 152 19.80 5.02 5.65
N ILE A 153 18.63 4.42 5.65
CA ILE A 153 17.59 4.58 4.63
C ILE A 153 16.30 5.13 5.26
N PRO A 154 15.47 5.87 4.52
CA PRO A 154 14.21 6.41 5.02
C PRO A 154 13.25 5.33 5.53
N THR A 155 12.58 5.63 6.64
CA THR A 155 11.47 4.85 7.19
C THR A 155 10.13 5.53 6.91
N ILE A 156 9.12 4.75 6.54
CA ILE A 156 7.77 5.23 6.22
C ILE A 156 6.77 4.55 7.15
N GLY A 157 6.15 5.31 8.05
CA GLY A 157 5.24 4.78 9.05
C GLY A 157 3.79 4.66 8.56
N ILE A 158 3.13 3.58 8.96
CA ILE A 158 1.69 3.43 8.94
C ILE A 158 1.25 2.72 10.22
N GLY A 159 0.67 3.46 11.17
CA GLY A 159 0.41 2.94 12.51
C GLY A 159 1.67 2.65 13.32
N ALA A 160 2.76 3.40 13.07
CA ALA A 160 4.06 3.23 13.71
C ALA A 160 4.52 4.48 14.51
N GLY A 161 3.61 5.39 14.82
CA GLY A 161 3.93 6.67 15.48
C GLY A 161 4.40 7.74 14.50
N ALA A 162 4.77 8.91 15.04
CA ALA A 162 5.07 10.12 14.26
C ALA A 162 6.57 10.34 13.99
N GLN A 163 7.45 9.48 14.48
CA GLN A 163 8.91 9.69 14.47
C GLN A 163 9.63 8.97 13.32
N THR A 164 8.87 8.40 12.37
CA THR A 164 9.43 7.92 11.10
C THR A 164 9.64 9.08 10.14
N ASP A 165 10.53 8.94 9.16
CA ASP A 165 10.87 9.99 8.19
C ASP A 165 9.70 10.41 7.31
N GLY A 166 8.78 9.47 7.01
CA GLY A 166 7.58 9.71 6.25
C GLY A 166 6.37 8.96 6.81
N GLN A 167 5.18 9.31 6.31
CA GLN A 167 3.91 8.66 6.69
C GLN A 167 3.13 8.31 5.43
N ILE A 168 2.47 7.16 5.45
CA ILE A 168 1.48 6.80 4.43
C ILE A 168 0.15 6.42 5.07
N LEU A 169 -0.92 6.62 4.33
CA LEU A 169 -2.24 6.10 4.63
C LEU A 169 -2.89 5.59 3.35
N VAL A 170 -3.71 4.56 3.51
CA VAL A 170 -4.61 4.10 2.46
C VAL A 170 -5.58 5.23 2.15
N TRP A 171 -5.57 5.77 0.93
CA TRP A 171 -6.33 6.96 0.57
C TRP A 171 -7.85 6.81 0.79
N THR A 172 -8.39 5.60 0.56
CA THR A 172 -9.81 5.32 0.81
C THR A 172 -10.15 5.34 2.30
N ASP A 173 -9.20 5.01 3.18
CA ASP A 173 -9.37 5.15 4.62
C ASP A 173 -9.22 6.62 5.04
N ALA A 174 -8.18 7.29 4.53
CA ALA A 174 -7.90 8.70 4.82
C ALA A 174 -9.05 9.62 4.41
N PHE A 175 -9.70 9.37 3.29
CA PHE A 175 -10.79 10.20 2.76
C PHE A 175 -12.19 9.61 2.98
N GLY A 176 -12.30 8.58 3.83
CA GLY A 176 -13.60 8.09 4.30
C GLY A 176 -14.43 7.34 3.27
N LEU A 177 -13.81 6.70 2.25
CA LEU A 177 -14.48 5.77 1.33
C LEU A 177 -14.62 4.37 1.91
N GLY A 178 -13.81 4.02 2.90
CA GLY A 178 -13.87 2.74 3.61
C GLY A 178 -15.15 2.55 4.41
N GLY A 179 -15.29 1.36 5.03
CA GLY A 179 -16.41 1.04 5.90
C GLY A 179 -16.45 1.91 7.18
N PRO A 180 -17.49 1.75 8.02
CA PRO A 180 -17.65 2.55 9.22
C PRO A 180 -16.54 2.34 10.26
N LYS A 181 -15.92 1.17 10.27
CA LYS A 181 -14.81 0.83 11.16
C LYS A 181 -13.48 1.05 10.44
N ALA A 182 -12.67 1.96 10.96
CA ALA A 182 -11.29 2.18 10.51
C ALA A 182 -10.31 1.66 11.58
N PRO A 183 -9.08 1.24 11.20
CA PRO A 183 -8.01 0.98 12.16
C PRO A 183 -7.74 2.20 13.06
N ARG A 184 -7.27 1.95 14.30
CA ARG A 184 -7.04 3.01 15.30
C ARG A 184 -6.09 4.11 14.80
N PHE A 185 -5.14 3.78 13.97
CA PHE A 185 -4.13 4.72 13.44
C PHE A 185 -4.64 5.57 12.27
N VAL A 186 -5.83 5.28 11.73
CA VAL A 186 -6.41 6.03 10.62
C VAL A 186 -7.08 7.29 11.13
N ARG A 187 -6.62 8.45 10.65
CA ARG A 187 -7.34 9.71 10.75
C ARG A 187 -8.11 9.95 9.45
N ARG A 188 -9.40 10.21 9.56
CA ARG A 188 -10.21 10.60 8.41
C ARG A 188 -10.12 12.10 8.19
N TYR A 189 -9.81 12.52 6.97
CA TYR A 189 -9.71 13.91 6.55
C TYR A 189 -10.93 14.36 5.75
N ALA A 190 -11.78 13.44 5.28
CA ALA A 190 -13.03 13.68 4.58
C ALA A 190 -14.01 12.52 4.79
N ASP A 191 -15.27 12.71 4.41
CA ASP A 191 -16.32 11.69 4.33
C ASP A 191 -16.85 11.56 2.89
N LEU A 192 -16.01 11.05 2.01
CA LEU A 192 -16.40 10.85 0.60
C LEU A 192 -17.51 9.83 0.45
N ARG A 193 -17.61 8.85 1.35
CA ARG A 193 -18.70 7.85 1.31
C ARG A 193 -20.04 8.50 1.59
N GLY A 194 -20.11 9.37 2.61
CA GLY A 194 -21.32 10.13 2.94
C GLY A 194 -21.74 11.02 1.78
N ALA A 195 -20.82 11.80 1.25
CA ALA A 195 -21.08 12.70 0.13
C ALA A 195 -21.58 11.97 -1.13
N LEU A 196 -20.96 10.84 -1.48
CA LEU A 196 -21.40 10.03 -2.62
C LEU A 196 -22.79 9.42 -2.40
N LEU A 197 -23.08 8.99 -1.16
CA LEU A 197 -24.40 8.42 -0.83
C LEU A 197 -25.51 9.45 -0.90
N GLU A 198 -25.28 10.66 -0.37
CA GLU A 198 -26.25 11.76 -0.47
C GLU A 198 -26.46 12.20 -1.92
N GLY A 199 -25.39 12.43 -2.68
CA GLY A 199 -25.54 12.77 -4.10
C GLY A 199 -26.27 11.71 -4.92
N ALA A 200 -26.08 10.42 -4.60
CA ALA A 200 -26.83 9.35 -5.25
C ALA A 200 -28.31 9.35 -4.87
N LYS A 201 -28.67 9.70 -3.63
CA LYS A 201 -30.07 9.86 -3.20
C LYS A 201 -30.73 11.03 -3.88
N ASP A 202 -30.03 12.19 -3.92
CA ASP A 202 -30.53 13.39 -4.58
C ASP A 202 -30.81 13.12 -6.05
N TYR A 203 -29.86 12.47 -6.75
CA TYR A 203 -30.06 12.06 -8.15
C TYR A 203 -31.30 11.17 -8.33
N VAL A 204 -31.48 10.18 -7.47
CA VAL A 204 -32.65 9.28 -7.53
C VAL A 204 -33.96 10.06 -7.27
N SER A 205 -33.95 11.01 -6.34
CA SER A 205 -35.09 11.88 -6.05
C SER A 205 -35.45 12.71 -7.28
N ASP A 206 -34.47 13.40 -7.85
CA ASP A 206 -34.65 14.27 -9.02
C ASP A 206 -35.19 13.52 -10.23
N VAL A 207 -34.71 12.29 -10.48
CA VAL A 207 -35.23 11.43 -11.55
C VAL A 207 -36.69 11.03 -11.28
N ASN A 208 -37.03 10.66 -10.04
CA ASN A 208 -38.39 10.28 -9.68
C ASN A 208 -39.38 11.46 -9.77
N GLU A 209 -38.93 12.63 -9.38
CA GLU A 209 -39.70 13.88 -9.39
C GLU A 209 -39.74 14.54 -10.79
N ARG A 210 -38.95 13.97 -11.75
CA ARG A 210 -38.77 14.52 -13.11
C ARG A 210 -38.21 15.95 -13.12
N SER A 211 -37.43 16.31 -12.11
CA SER A 211 -36.70 17.56 -12.06
C SER A 211 -35.35 17.46 -12.81
N PHE A 212 -34.84 16.24 -13.01
CA PHE A 212 -33.69 15.90 -13.85
C PHE A 212 -34.07 14.93 -14.97
N PRO A 213 -33.65 15.17 -16.24
CA PRO A 213 -33.05 16.43 -16.74
C PRO A 213 -34.09 17.53 -16.87
N ASN A 214 -33.67 18.77 -16.63
CA ASN A 214 -34.46 19.96 -16.91
C ASN A 214 -34.27 20.42 -18.37
N ALA A 215 -34.89 21.54 -18.75
CA ALA A 215 -34.80 22.06 -20.12
C ALA A 215 -33.36 22.44 -20.55
N GLU A 216 -32.54 22.95 -19.62
CA GLU A 216 -31.12 23.29 -19.90
C GLU A 216 -30.23 22.06 -20.07
N GLU A 217 -30.63 20.95 -19.50
CA GLU A 217 -29.93 19.67 -19.57
C GLU A 217 -30.47 18.74 -20.69
N SER A 218 -31.44 19.26 -21.48
CA SER A 218 -32.08 18.52 -22.57
C SER A 218 -31.69 19.09 -23.93
N PHE A 219 -31.62 18.24 -24.96
CA PHE A 219 -31.39 18.70 -26.32
C PHE A 219 -32.73 18.86 -27.01
N GLU A 220 -32.92 20.02 -27.64
CA GLU A 220 -34.06 20.31 -28.54
C GLU A 220 -33.63 20.14 -29.99
N ASP A 221 -34.58 19.78 -30.89
CA ASP A 221 -34.30 19.58 -32.33
C ASP A 221 -33.97 20.90 -33.05
#